data_0e4c3a692811b56c767c3b849593599b
#
_entry.id   0e4c3a692811b56c767c3b849593599b
#
_cell.length_a   1.000
_cell.length_b   1.000
_cell.length_c   1.000
_cell.angle_alpha   90.00
_cell.angle_beta   90.00
_cell.angle_gamma   90.00
#
_symmetry.space_group_name_H-M   'P 1'
#
loop_
_entity.id
_entity.type
_entity.pdbx_description
1 polymer ?
#
loop_
_entity_poly.entity_id
_entity_poly.type
_entity_poly.pdbx_seq_one_letter_code
_entity_poly.pdbx_strand_id
1 'polypeptide(L)'
;PVFGNQIHIKVLDSTLSVLPEILKAEISFEYRDKQDLIKPEYANNIQLFSNGRDFDRIVPMHVSDSLMVRLMSDTLKKSINFFTGSASNFLGTSVRRTMPDSLLIRMMQESDNFIAEQVLIMCSFELSDSLNRNIAIDNRLTAWNAFIPEKIRWVDGSGLSRYNLFTPVSIVKMLERIRTIKGDAWVSEVFAQGRVSGTIRSAYGPYVYAKTGTLSNNHNLSGYIQCQSGKTFIFSFMHNHFMGSASKYQMEMSSMLEWIHKHY
;
A
#
# COMPACT_ATOMS: atom_id res chain seq x y z
N PRO A 1 -10.06 6.81 1.58
CA PRO A 1 -9.86 7.09 0.18
C PRO A 1 -9.54 5.77 -0.51
N VAL A 2 -10.30 5.46 -1.53
CA VAL A 2 -10.11 4.25 -2.32
C VAL A 2 -9.08 4.59 -3.38
N PHE A 3 -7.89 4.01 -3.27
CA PHE A 3 -6.87 4.12 -4.28
C PHE A 3 -7.08 2.97 -5.27
N GLY A 4 -7.56 3.30 -6.46
CA GLY A 4 -7.84 2.35 -7.54
C GLY A 4 -9.26 2.48 -8.09
N ASN A 5 -9.49 1.83 -9.21
CA ASN A 5 -10.80 1.80 -9.85
C ASN A 5 -11.69 0.79 -9.11
N GLN A 6 -12.43 1.25 -8.09
CA GLN A 6 -13.22 0.41 -7.21
C GLN A 6 -14.62 1.01 -6.99
N ILE A 7 -15.59 0.13 -6.80
CA ILE A 7 -16.94 0.47 -6.38
C ILE A 7 -17.12 -0.05 -4.95
N HIS A 8 -17.42 0.84 -4.03
CA HIS A 8 -17.78 0.48 -2.66
C HIS A 8 -19.30 0.38 -2.54
N ILE A 9 -19.79 -0.79 -2.19
CA ILE A 9 -21.22 -1.10 -2.08
C ILE A 9 -21.48 -1.44 -0.62
N LYS A 10 -22.39 -0.70 0.00
CA LYS A 10 -22.75 -0.89 1.39
C LYS A 10 -24.28 -0.90 1.54
N VAL A 11 -24.80 -1.87 2.29
CA VAL A 11 -26.18 -1.94 2.72
C VAL A 11 -26.17 -1.89 4.25
N LEU A 12 -26.82 -0.90 4.81
CA LEU A 12 -27.06 -0.75 6.25
C LEU A 12 -28.54 -0.44 6.45
N ASP A 13 -29.18 -1.12 7.39
CA ASP A 13 -30.60 -0.94 7.70
C ASP A 13 -31.45 -0.92 6.42
N SER A 14 -31.21 -1.86 5.52
CA SER A 14 -31.87 -1.97 4.20
C SER A 14 -31.65 -0.80 3.25
N THR A 15 -30.71 0.10 3.56
CA THR A 15 -30.37 1.25 2.72
C THR A 15 -29.13 0.98 1.92
N LEU A 16 -29.24 1.02 0.58
CA LEU A 16 -28.13 0.87 -0.35
C LEU A 16 -27.38 2.20 -0.52
N SER A 17 -26.07 2.21 -0.22
CA SER A 17 -25.13 3.26 -0.57
C SER A 17 -24.04 2.73 -1.50
N VAL A 18 -23.62 3.56 -2.45
CA VAL A 18 -22.63 3.21 -3.47
C VAL A 18 -21.67 4.38 -3.65
N LEU A 19 -20.36 4.08 -3.72
CA LEU A 19 -19.33 5.06 -4.05
C LEU A 19 -18.47 4.53 -5.23
N PRO A 20 -18.31 5.29 -6.31
CA PRO A 20 -18.91 6.61 -6.62
C PRO A 20 -20.43 6.55 -6.76
N GLU A 21 -21.13 7.57 -6.25
CA GLU A 21 -22.61 7.60 -6.20
C GLU A 21 -23.24 7.51 -7.61
N ILE A 22 -22.57 8.05 -8.62
CA ILE A 22 -23.00 8.02 -10.02
C ILE A 22 -23.22 6.58 -10.55
N LEU A 23 -22.62 5.57 -9.92
CA LEU A 23 -22.80 4.16 -10.29
C LEU A 23 -23.97 3.50 -9.58
N LYS A 24 -24.66 4.17 -8.69
CA LYS A 24 -25.81 3.61 -7.96
C LYS A 24 -26.91 3.14 -8.92
N ALA A 25 -27.11 3.86 -10.02
CA ALA A 25 -28.10 3.50 -11.04
C ALA A 25 -27.74 2.22 -11.83
N GLU A 26 -26.48 1.78 -11.78
CA GLU A 26 -26.01 0.56 -12.46
C GLU A 26 -26.11 -0.68 -11.56
N ILE A 27 -26.61 -0.51 -10.31
CA ILE A 27 -26.73 -1.60 -9.35
C ILE A 27 -28.20 -1.94 -9.19
N SER A 28 -28.57 -3.17 -9.57
CA SER A 28 -29.86 -3.74 -9.21
C SER A 28 -29.80 -4.34 -7.82
N PHE A 29 -30.79 -4.02 -7.00
CA PHE A 29 -30.87 -4.48 -5.61
C PHE A 29 -32.17 -5.25 -5.41
N GLU A 30 -32.07 -6.51 -5.02
CA GLU A 30 -33.20 -7.42 -4.80
C GLU A 30 -33.09 -8.15 -3.47
N TYR A 31 -34.24 -8.41 -2.81
CA TYR A 31 -34.29 -9.25 -1.63
C TYR A 31 -34.37 -10.74 -2.00
N ARG A 32 -33.49 -11.56 -1.44
CA ARG A 32 -33.48 -13.03 -1.58
C ARG A 32 -33.04 -13.70 -0.27
N ASP A 33 -33.29 -15.00 -0.13
CA ASP A 33 -32.91 -15.77 1.05
C ASP A 33 -31.41 -15.82 1.32
N LYS A 34 -30.59 -15.61 0.28
CA LYS A 34 -29.14 -15.59 0.37
C LYS A 34 -28.58 -14.25 -0.11
N GLN A 35 -27.59 -13.77 0.62
CA GLN A 35 -26.82 -12.61 0.22
C GLN A 35 -25.80 -13.00 -0.83
N ASP A 36 -25.84 -12.35 -1.99
CA ASP A 36 -24.93 -12.61 -3.11
C ASP A 36 -24.66 -11.36 -3.92
N LEU A 37 -23.54 -11.32 -4.62
CA LEU A 37 -23.15 -10.22 -5.51
C LEU A 37 -22.62 -10.81 -6.80
N ILE A 38 -23.30 -10.51 -7.90
CA ILE A 38 -22.88 -10.91 -9.25
C ILE A 38 -22.44 -9.67 -10.01
N LYS A 39 -21.16 -9.66 -10.42
CA LYS A 39 -20.57 -8.60 -11.21
C LYS A 39 -19.89 -9.18 -12.45
N PRO A 40 -20.26 -8.73 -13.66
CA PRO A 40 -19.54 -9.07 -14.89
C PRO A 40 -18.08 -8.56 -14.84
N GLU A 41 -17.17 -9.28 -15.47
CA GLU A 41 -15.75 -8.95 -15.47
C GLU A 41 -15.46 -7.59 -16.13
N TYR A 42 -16.16 -7.30 -17.24
CA TYR A 42 -15.90 -6.11 -18.06
C TYR A 42 -17.04 -5.09 -18.03
N ALA A 43 -17.85 -5.06 -16.96
CA ALA A 43 -18.95 -4.10 -16.82
C ALA A 43 -19.16 -3.73 -15.35
N ASN A 44 -19.93 -2.65 -15.12
CA ASN A 44 -20.24 -2.16 -13.78
C ASN A 44 -21.71 -2.41 -13.36
N ASN A 45 -22.49 -3.06 -14.20
CA ASN A 45 -23.86 -3.46 -13.87
C ASN A 45 -23.82 -4.63 -12.87
N ILE A 46 -24.08 -4.33 -11.63
CA ILE A 46 -23.98 -5.27 -10.51
C ILE A 46 -25.37 -5.69 -10.08
N GLN A 47 -25.57 -6.98 -9.89
CA GLN A 47 -26.75 -7.53 -9.24
C GLN A 47 -26.42 -7.85 -7.78
N LEU A 48 -27.02 -7.12 -6.86
CA LEU A 48 -26.87 -7.35 -5.44
C LEU A 48 -28.16 -7.98 -4.89
N PHE A 49 -28.01 -9.15 -4.28
CA PHE A 49 -29.06 -9.87 -3.58
C PHE A 49 -28.83 -9.72 -2.07
N SER A 50 -29.84 -9.29 -1.34
CA SER A 50 -29.77 -9.10 0.11
C SER A 50 -30.76 -10.02 0.84
N ASN A 51 -30.32 -10.57 1.95
CA ASN A 51 -31.16 -11.31 2.89
C ASN A 51 -31.57 -10.48 4.13
N GLY A 52 -31.47 -9.15 4.02
CA GLY A 52 -31.79 -8.23 5.12
C GLY A 52 -30.63 -8.00 6.10
N ARG A 53 -29.48 -8.65 5.91
CA ARG A 53 -28.29 -8.40 6.74
C ARG A 53 -27.44 -7.30 6.14
N ASP A 54 -26.66 -6.65 7.00
CA ASP A 54 -25.69 -5.66 6.60
C ASP A 54 -24.67 -6.24 5.61
N PHE A 55 -24.29 -5.43 4.64
CA PHE A 55 -23.36 -5.79 3.58
C PHE A 55 -22.38 -4.65 3.37
N ASP A 56 -21.09 -4.99 3.26
CA ASP A 56 -20.03 -4.03 2.98
C ASP A 56 -18.97 -4.72 2.11
N ARG A 57 -18.88 -4.29 0.84
CA ARG A 57 -17.88 -4.83 -0.10
C ARG A 57 -17.34 -3.78 -1.05
N ILE A 58 -16.08 -4.00 -1.40
CA ILE A 58 -15.39 -3.26 -2.45
C ILE A 58 -15.17 -4.21 -3.63
N VAL A 59 -15.60 -3.79 -4.80
CA VAL A 59 -15.43 -4.56 -6.05
C VAL A 59 -14.66 -3.74 -7.08
N PRO A 60 -13.91 -4.38 -8.00
CA PRO A 60 -13.23 -3.66 -9.07
C PRO A 60 -14.22 -2.91 -9.96
N MET A 61 -13.86 -1.70 -10.40
CA MET A 61 -14.62 -0.90 -11.35
C MET A 61 -14.01 -1.05 -12.75
N HIS A 62 -14.84 -1.37 -13.74
CA HIS A 62 -14.43 -1.28 -15.13
C HIS A 62 -14.52 0.16 -15.60
N VAL A 63 -13.40 0.74 -16.01
CA VAL A 63 -13.33 2.14 -16.47
C VAL A 63 -13.33 2.19 -17.99
N SER A 64 -14.38 2.78 -18.55
CA SER A 64 -14.44 3.18 -19.96
C SER A 64 -14.20 4.68 -20.09
N ASP A 65 -13.85 5.14 -21.29
CA ASP A 65 -13.68 6.58 -21.58
C ASP A 65 -14.92 7.39 -21.21
N SER A 66 -16.10 6.87 -21.54
CA SER A 66 -17.37 7.51 -21.20
C SER A 66 -17.61 7.58 -19.69
N LEU A 67 -17.26 6.53 -18.94
CA LEU A 67 -17.37 6.55 -17.49
C LEU A 67 -16.36 7.52 -16.89
N MET A 68 -15.13 7.59 -17.40
CA MET A 68 -14.14 8.55 -16.93
C MET A 68 -14.63 9.99 -17.07
N VAL A 69 -15.18 10.34 -18.23
CA VAL A 69 -15.76 11.67 -18.48
C VAL A 69 -16.91 11.97 -17.50
N ARG A 70 -17.80 11.00 -17.25
CA ARG A 70 -18.89 11.14 -16.28
C ARG A 70 -18.35 11.37 -14.86
N LEU A 71 -17.39 10.57 -14.41
CA LEU A 71 -16.77 10.68 -13.06
C LEU A 71 -16.07 12.03 -12.89
N MET A 72 -15.30 12.46 -13.90
CA MET A 72 -14.63 13.76 -13.87
C MET A 72 -15.64 14.92 -13.88
N SER A 73 -16.68 14.84 -14.71
CA SER A 73 -17.74 15.87 -14.73
C SER A 73 -18.46 15.97 -13.40
N ASP A 74 -18.76 14.84 -12.77
CA ASP A 74 -19.41 14.80 -11.46
C ASP A 74 -18.48 15.34 -10.36
N THR A 75 -17.22 14.95 -10.36
CA THR A 75 -16.25 15.40 -9.34
C THR A 75 -15.95 16.90 -9.45
N LEU A 76 -15.75 17.40 -10.67
CA LEU A 76 -15.38 18.79 -10.90
C LEU A 76 -16.58 19.74 -11.01
N LYS A 77 -17.82 19.18 -11.04
CA LYS A 77 -19.05 19.90 -11.28
C LYS A 77 -19.01 20.78 -12.54
N LYS A 78 -18.35 20.25 -13.59
CA LYS A 78 -18.16 20.88 -14.90
C LYS A 78 -18.49 19.91 -16.00
N SER A 79 -19.00 20.40 -17.13
CA SER A 79 -19.13 19.61 -18.35
C SER A 79 -17.76 19.29 -18.92
N ILE A 80 -17.48 18.01 -19.04
CA ILE A 80 -16.24 17.48 -19.63
C ILE A 80 -16.63 16.66 -20.83
N ASN A 81 -15.93 16.87 -21.94
CA ASN A 81 -16.15 16.14 -23.18
C ASN A 81 -14.90 15.35 -23.57
N PHE A 82 -15.13 14.22 -24.20
CA PHE A 82 -14.04 13.41 -24.74
C PHE A 82 -13.54 14.03 -26.07
N PHE A 83 -12.23 14.18 -26.19
CA PHE A 83 -11.60 14.69 -27.39
C PHE A 83 -10.87 13.57 -28.12
N THR A 84 -11.26 13.30 -29.35
CA THR A 84 -10.71 12.23 -30.19
C THR A 84 -9.60 12.67 -31.14
N GLY A 85 -9.18 13.93 -31.07
CA GLY A 85 -8.11 14.48 -31.89
C GLY A 85 -6.70 14.20 -31.38
N SER A 86 -5.68 14.49 -32.20
CA SER A 86 -4.28 14.39 -31.79
C SER A 86 -3.94 15.45 -30.76
N ALA A 87 -3.32 15.07 -29.66
CA ALA A 87 -2.85 15.97 -28.61
C ALA A 87 -1.56 16.74 -28.99
N SER A 88 -1.01 16.51 -30.19
CA SER A 88 0.27 17.08 -30.64
C SER A 88 0.31 18.61 -30.68
N ASN A 89 -0.85 19.29 -30.69
CA ASN A 89 -0.97 20.76 -30.69
C ASN A 89 -1.48 21.33 -29.34
N PHE A 90 -1.57 20.51 -28.31
CA PHE A 90 -2.01 20.97 -27.01
C PHE A 90 -0.84 21.58 -26.22
N LEU A 91 -0.84 22.90 -26.07
CA LEU A 91 0.01 23.58 -25.07
C LEU A 91 -0.58 23.34 -23.67
N GLY A 92 -0.36 22.13 -23.15
CA GLY A 92 -0.82 21.79 -21.82
C GLY A 92 0.17 22.25 -20.75
N THR A 93 -0.34 22.73 -19.63
CA THR A 93 0.45 22.93 -18.40
C THR A 93 0.46 21.65 -17.60
N SER A 94 1.64 21.16 -17.21
CA SER A 94 1.74 20.04 -16.28
C SER A 94 1.41 20.51 -14.85
N VAL A 95 0.49 19.82 -14.18
CA VAL A 95 0.24 20.02 -12.75
C VAL A 95 1.07 19.01 -12.00
N ARG A 96 2.07 19.47 -11.24
CA ARG A 96 2.89 18.62 -10.36
C ARG A 96 2.46 18.83 -8.91
N ARG A 97 2.34 17.75 -8.17
CA ARG A 97 2.08 17.73 -6.74
C ARG A 97 3.07 16.80 -6.06
N THR A 98 3.60 17.22 -4.92
CA THR A 98 4.37 16.33 -4.04
C THR A 98 3.49 15.16 -3.60
N MET A 99 4.09 13.97 -3.52
CA MET A 99 3.40 12.79 -3.01
C MET A 99 2.95 13.04 -1.56
N PRO A 100 1.67 12.88 -1.25
CA PRO A 100 1.19 13.07 0.11
C PRO A 100 1.64 11.93 1.02
N ASP A 101 2.03 12.23 2.25
CA ASP A 101 2.44 11.22 3.23
C ASP A 101 1.31 10.22 3.54
N SER A 102 0.05 10.61 3.41
CA SER A 102 -1.09 9.69 3.53
C SER A 102 -1.04 8.49 2.59
N LEU A 103 -0.45 8.63 1.41
CA LEU A 103 -0.22 7.52 0.48
C LEU A 103 0.86 6.57 1.01
N LEU A 104 1.95 7.14 1.54
CA LEU A 104 3.05 6.38 2.13
C LEU A 104 2.62 5.69 3.43
N ILE A 105 1.81 6.34 4.26
CA ILE A 105 1.20 5.75 5.45
C ILE A 105 0.42 4.50 5.07
N ARG A 106 -0.48 4.58 4.09
CA ARG A 106 -1.25 3.43 3.63
C ARG A 106 -0.35 2.32 3.09
N MET A 107 0.62 2.65 2.23
CA MET A 107 1.58 1.70 1.69
C MET A 107 2.34 0.96 2.79
N MET A 108 2.81 1.68 3.80
CA MET A 108 3.63 1.12 4.87
C MET A 108 2.81 0.39 5.92
N GLN A 109 1.69 0.96 6.38
CA GLN A 109 0.89 0.39 7.46
C GLN A 109 -0.01 -0.75 7.00
N GLU A 110 -0.72 -0.59 5.86
CA GLU A 110 -1.60 -1.62 5.32
C GLU A 110 -0.88 -2.58 4.36
N SER A 111 0.40 -2.33 4.07
CA SER A 111 1.20 -3.13 3.13
C SER A 111 0.56 -3.20 1.73
N ASP A 112 0.15 -2.02 1.22
CA ASP A 112 -0.53 -1.92 -0.07
C ASP A 112 0.46 -2.12 -1.22
N ASN A 113 0.40 -3.31 -1.84
CA ASN A 113 1.30 -3.72 -2.91
C ASN A 113 1.12 -2.89 -4.18
N PHE A 114 -0.13 -2.48 -4.48
CA PHE A 114 -0.42 -1.67 -5.65
C PHE A 114 0.24 -0.30 -5.54
N ILE A 115 0.11 0.36 -4.38
CA ILE A 115 0.76 1.65 -4.14
C ILE A 115 2.28 1.52 -4.27
N ALA A 116 2.87 0.46 -3.70
CA ALA A 116 4.32 0.24 -3.77
C ALA A 116 4.84 0.10 -5.21
N GLU A 117 4.13 -0.67 -6.06
CA GLU A 117 4.47 -0.78 -7.48
C GLU A 117 4.28 0.55 -8.22
N GLN A 118 3.19 1.28 -7.97
CA GLN A 118 2.94 2.56 -8.62
C GLN A 118 3.97 3.62 -8.23
N VAL A 119 4.34 3.69 -6.95
CA VAL A 119 5.40 4.61 -6.49
C VAL A 119 6.72 4.31 -7.18
N LEU A 120 7.09 3.04 -7.31
CA LEU A 120 8.32 2.64 -8.01
C LEU A 120 8.30 3.05 -9.49
N ILE A 121 7.16 2.85 -10.18
CA ILE A 121 6.99 3.26 -11.58
C ILE A 121 7.04 4.80 -11.70
N MET A 122 6.40 5.53 -10.79
CA MET A 122 6.46 6.99 -10.77
C MET A 122 7.88 7.51 -10.57
N CYS A 123 8.69 6.85 -9.74
CA CYS A 123 10.11 7.16 -9.59
C CYS A 123 10.89 7.00 -10.90
N SER A 124 10.53 6.02 -11.76
CA SER A 124 11.18 5.87 -13.06
C SER A 124 10.83 7.01 -14.03
N PHE A 125 9.59 7.49 -13.99
CA PHE A 125 9.17 8.62 -14.80
C PHE A 125 9.95 9.90 -14.49
N GLU A 126 10.20 10.18 -13.22
CA GLU A 126 11.01 11.33 -12.80
C GLU A 126 12.49 11.24 -13.23
N LEU A 127 12.98 10.02 -13.51
CA LEU A 127 14.36 9.80 -13.91
C LEU A 127 14.58 9.78 -15.42
N SER A 128 13.56 9.44 -16.21
CA SER A 128 13.75 9.13 -17.64
C SER A 128 12.55 9.43 -18.54
N ASP A 129 11.50 10.08 -18.03
CA ASP A 129 10.21 10.24 -18.73
C ASP A 129 9.59 8.91 -19.24
N SER A 130 9.97 7.79 -18.60
CA SER A 130 9.52 6.44 -18.95
C SER A 130 8.94 5.72 -17.76
N LEU A 131 7.80 5.04 -17.95
CA LEU A 131 7.14 4.22 -16.94
C LEU A 131 7.73 2.79 -16.95
N ASN A 132 8.98 2.65 -16.52
CA ASN A 132 9.69 1.37 -16.46
C ASN A 132 10.41 1.23 -15.11
N ARG A 133 9.86 0.39 -14.23
CA ARG A 133 10.42 0.16 -12.89
C ARG A 133 11.92 -0.21 -12.86
N ASN A 134 12.40 -0.91 -13.90
CA ASN A 134 13.81 -1.33 -13.93
C ASN A 134 14.76 -0.12 -13.97
N ILE A 135 14.37 0.97 -14.64
CA ILE A 135 15.15 2.21 -14.66
C ILE A 135 15.29 2.78 -13.23
N ALA A 136 14.20 2.81 -12.46
CA ALA A 136 14.27 3.26 -11.06
C ALA A 136 15.13 2.33 -10.20
N ILE A 137 14.97 1.02 -10.36
CA ILE A 137 15.74 0.01 -9.62
C ILE A 137 17.22 0.17 -9.91
N ASP A 138 17.63 0.15 -11.17
CA ASP A 138 19.05 0.22 -11.58
C ASP A 138 19.70 1.52 -11.13
N ASN A 139 18.98 2.64 -11.26
CA ASN A 139 19.46 3.95 -10.77
C ASN A 139 19.68 3.93 -9.25
N ARG A 140 18.73 3.37 -8.49
CA ARG A 140 18.83 3.32 -7.03
C ARG A 140 19.87 2.32 -6.56
N LEU A 141 19.99 1.15 -7.17
CA LEU A 141 21.03 0.19 -6.87
C LEU A 141 22.43 0.80 -7.05
N THR A 142 22.62 1.55 -8.13
CA THR A 142 23.88 2.27 -8.38
C THR A 142 24.17 3.30 -7.27
N ALA A 143 23.17 4.09 -6.88
CA ALA A 143 23.34 5.08 -5.82
C ALA A 143 23.56 4.44 -4.43
N TRP A 144 22.94 3.28 -4.17
CA TRP A 144 23.05 2.59 -2.88
C TRP A 144 24.37 1.86 -2.69
N ASN A 145 25.09 1.53 -3.74
CA ASN A 145 26.44 0.95 -3.64
C ASN A 145 27.41 1.83 -2.82
N ALA A 146 27.12 3.12 -2.67
CA ALA A 146 27.93 4.04 -1.87
C ALA A 146 27.79 3.82 -0.34
N PHE A 147 26.71 3.18 0.14
CA PHE A 147 26.46 3.03 1.58
C PHE A 147 25.93 1.64 1.99
N ILE A 148 25.55 0.79 1.05
CA ILE A 148 25.19 -0.61 1.30
C ILE A 148 26.39 -1.49 0.91
N PRO A 149 27.02 -2.18 1.87
CA PRO A 149 28.24 -2.95 1.61
C PRO A 149 27.99 -4.25 0.87
N GLU A 150 26.76 -4.82 0.98
CA GLU A 150 26.44 -6.08 0.35
C GLU A 150 25.74 -5.90 -1.00
N LYS A 151 26.00 -6.84 -1.91
CA LYS A 151 25.26 -6.92 -3.16
C LYS A 151 23.83 -7.34 -2.90
N ILE A 152 22.88 -6.47 -3.21
CA ILE A 152 21.45 -6.73 -3.13
C ILE A 152 20.88 -7.01 -4.52
N ARG A 153 19.74 -7.72 -4.55
CA ARG A 153 18.92 -7.88 -5.74
C ARG A 153 17.53 -7.36 -5.47
N TRP A 154 17.08 -6.39 -6.25
CA TRP A 154 15.77 -5.78 -6.15
C TRP A 154 15.02 -6.00 -7.46
N VAL A 155 13.76 -6.45 -7.42
CA VAL A 155 12.99 -6.89 -8.58
C VAL A 155 11.66 -6.16 -8.70
N ASP A 156 10.99 -5.88 -7.56
CA ASP A 156 9.67 -5.23 -7.54
C ASP A 156 9.51 -4.28 -6.35
N GLY A 157 8.49 -3.42 -6.40
CA GLY A 157 8.18 -2.48 -5.33
C GLY A 157 7.41 -3.13 -4.18
N SER A 158 6.58 -4.12 -4.46
CA SER A 158 5.68 -4.76 -3.50
C SER A 158 6.37 -5.75 -2.57
N GLY A 159 7.54 -6.27 -2.95
CA GLY A 159 8.23 -7.32 -2.20
C GLY A 159 7.64 -8.71 -2.39
N LEU A 160 6.72 -8.90 -3.35
CA LEU A 160 6.09 -10.21 -3.62
C LEU A 160 7.03 -11.18 -4.33
N SER A 161 7.99 -10.67 -5.08
CA SER A 161 8.98 -11.52 -5.76
C SER A 161 9.95 -12.13 -4.75
N ARG A 162 10.06 -13.47 -4.78
CA ARG A 162 11.08 -14.21 -4.01
C ARG A 162 12.52 -13.96 -4.51
N TYR A 163 12.68 -13.27 -5.63
CA TYR A 163 13.97 -12.87 -6.17
C TYR A 163 14.45 -11.52 -5.62
N ASN A 164 13.68 -10.87 -4.74
CA ASN A 164 14.19 -9.78 -3.92
C ASN A 164 15.14 -10.35 -2.87
N LEU A 165 16.41 -10.02 -2.93
CA LEU A 165 17.45 -10.52 -2.02
C LEU A 165 18.10 -9.34 -1.31
N PHE A 166 17.82 -9.22 -0.03
CA PHE A 166 18.37 -8.20 0.87
C PHE A 166 18.94 -8.87 2.11
N THR A 167 19.96 -8.26 2.70
CA THR A 167 20.48 -8.68 4.00
C THR A 167 19.88 -7.85 5.12
N PRO A 168 19.87 -8.31 6.39
CA PRO A 168 19.52 -7.47 7.52
C PRO A 168 20.30 -6.16 7.57
N VAL A 169 21.60 -6.20 7.25
CA VAL A 169 22.48 -5.01 7.24
C VAL A 169 22.03 -4.03 6.15
N SER A 170 21.71 -4.49 4.95
CA SER A 170 21.25 -3.62 3.87
C SER A 170 19.93 -2.90 4.24
N ILE A 171 19.01 -3.60 4.90
CA ILE A 171 17.74 -2.99 5.37
C ILE A 171 18.02 -2.00 6.51
N VAL A 172 18.87 -2.31 7.47
CA VAL A 172 19.24 -1.37 8.55
C VAL A 172 19.84 -0.08 7.97
N LYS A 173 20.71 -0.21 6.96
CA LYS A 173 21.32 0.97 6.29
C LYS A 173 20.27 1.81 5.55
N MET A 174 19.29 1.19 4.90
CA MET A 174 18.17 1.91 4.29
C MET A 174 17.31 2.63 5.35
N LEU A 175 16.97 1.97 6.45
CA LEU A 175 16.22 2.57 7.54
C LEU A 175 16.96 3.73 8.18
N GLU A 176 18.27 3.59 8.40
CA GLU A 176 19.14 4.68 8.89
C GLU A 176 19.07 5.90 7.94
N ARG A 177 19.14 5.65 6.64
CA ARG A 177 19.04 6.71 5.62
C ARG A 177 17.67 7.38 5.61
N ILE A 178 16.59 6.61 5.72
CA ILE A 178 15.22 7.15 5.82
C ILE A 178 15.10 8.06 7.04
N ARG A 179 15.53 7.59 8.22
CA ARG A 179 15.49 8.36 9.46
C ARG A 179 16.29 9.66 9.37
N THR A 180 17.49 9.61 8.76
CA THR A 180 18.35 10.77 8.55
C THR A 180 17.68 11.82 7.66
N ILE A 181 16.94 11.41 6.62
CA ILE A 181 16.31 12.34 5.67
C ILE A 181 14.98 12.88 6.19
N LYS A 182 14.19 12.05 6.86
CA LYS A 182 12.80 12.34 7.22
C LYS A 182 12.59 12.71 8.70
N GLY A 183 13.46 12.25 9.57
CA GLY A 183 13.37 12.46 11.01
C GLY A 183 12.44 11.47 11.72
N ASP A 184 12.52 11.47 13.06
CA ASP A 184 11.81 10.52 13.92
C ASP A 184 10.29 10.71 13.91
N ALA A 185 9.80 11.95 13.82
CA ALA A 185 8.37 12.24 13.76
C ALA A 185 7.71 11.61 12.54
N TRP A 186 8.32 11.76 11.37
CA TRP A 186 7.83 11.15 10.14
C TRP A 186 7.87 9.61 10.19
N VAL A 187 8.93 9.04 10.76
CA VAL A 187 9.03 7.59 10.95
C VAL A 187 7.88 7.07 11.81
N SER A 188 7.60 7.74 12.93
CA SER A 188 6.52 7.36 13.85
C SER A 188 5.12 7.46 13.22
N GLU A 189 4.94 8.36 12.26
CA GLU A 189 3.68 8.55 11.55
C GLU A 189 3.49 7.50 10.43
N VAL A 190 4.54 7.24 9.65
CA VAL A 190 4.44 6.43 8.44
C VAL A 190 4.55 4.94 8.68
N PHE A 191 5.41 4.50 9.60
CA PHE A 191 5.54 3.08 9.91
C PHE A 191 4.38 2.59 10.77
N ALA A 192 4.02 1.31 10.60
CA ALA A 192 3.04 0.69 11.48
C ALA A 192 3.56 0.64 12.92
N GLN A 193 2.72 0.97 13.90
CA GLN A 193 3.04 0.95 15.33
C GLN A 193 2.45 -0.30 15.98
N GLY A 194 3.26 -1.00 16.75
CA GLY A 194 2.82 -2.17 17.50
C GLY A 194 1.64 -1.86 18.42
N ARG A 195 0.65 -2.73 18.48
CA ARG A 195 -0.63 -2.59 19.21
C ARG A 195 -1.49 -1.38 18.84
N VAL A 196 -1.11 -0.60 17.82
CA VAL A 196 -1.82 0.63 17.45
C VAL A 196 -2.30 0.59 15.99
N SER A 197 -1.41 0.35 15.03
CA SER A 197 -1.76 0.51 13.61
C SER A 197 -1.18 -0.58 12.71
N GLY A 198 -1.74 -0.68 11.51
CA GLY A 198 -1.24 -1.46 10.39
C GLY A 198 -1.14 -2.97 10.66
N THR A 199 -0.23 -3.62 9.97
CA THR A 199 -0.05 -5.09 10.01
C THR A 199 0.48 -5.63 11.34
N ILE A 200 0.95 -4.77 12.24
CA ILE A 200 1.46 -5.15 13.56
C ILE A 200 0.58 -4.70 14.73
N ARG A 201 -0.63 -4.23 14.45
CA ARG A 201 -1.59 -3.76 15.49
C ARG A 201 -2.00 -4.82 16.50
N SER A 202 -1.88 -6.10 16.18
CA SER A 202 -2.19 -7.20 17.10
C SER A 202 -0.95 -7.82 17.75
N ALA A 203 0.24 -7.32 17.45
CA ALA A 203 1.51 -7.87 17.91
C ALA A 203 2.49 -6.77 18.29
N TYR A 204 3.57 -7.14 18.97
CA TYR A 204 4.66 -6.26 19.42
C TYR A 204 4.20 -5.14 20.36
N GLY A 205 5.12 -4.52 21.07
CA GLY A 205 4.81 -3.39 21.97
C GLY A 205 4.62 -2.07 21.22
N PRO A 206 3.94 -1.06 21.83
CA PRO A 206 3.67 0.24 21.21
C PRO A 206 4.92 1.09 20.97
N TYR A 207 6.06 0.64 21.46
CA TYR A 207 7.38 1.22 21.26
C TYR A 207 8.08 0.73 19.96
N VAL A 208 7.42 -0.13 19.18
CA VAL A 208 7.93 -0.69 17.90
C VAL A 208 7.23 -0.02 16.73
N TYR A 209 8.02 0.52 15.80
CA TYR A 209 7.58 1.10 14.54
C TYR A 209 8.21 0.31 13.40
N ALA A 210 7.43 -0.50 12.68
CA ALA A 210 8.05 -1.46 11.76
C ALA A 210 7.19 -1.80 10.55
N LYS A 211 7.84 -2.41 9.56
CA LYS A 211 7.23 -3.03 8.39
C LYS A 211 7.43 -4.53 8.43
N THR A 212 6.34 -5.27 8.23
CA THR A 212 6.39 -6.72 8.05
C THR A 212 6.59 -7.09 6.58
N GLY A 213 7.19 -8.26 6.34
CA GLY A 213 7.20 -8.93 5.05
C GLY A 213 6.96 -10.43 5.25
N THR A 214 5.83 -10.94 4.75
CA THR A 214 5.46 -12.35 4.95
C THR A 214 5.11 -13.01 3.63
N LEU A 215 5.80 -14.09 3.34
CA LEU A 215 5.50 -15.04 2.27
C LEU A 215 5.45 -16.44 2.87
N SER A 216 5.00 -17.45 2.10
CA SER A 216 5.12 -18.84 2.55
C SER A 216 6.57 -19.13 2.94
N ASN A 217 6.81 -19.64 4.15
CA ASN A 217 8.12 -19.98 4.69
C ASN A 217 9.10 -18.81 4.93
N ASN A 218 8.62 -17.57 4.87
CA ASN A 218 9.42 -16.37 5.16
C ASN A 218 8.61 -15.42 6.03
N HIS A 219 9.25 -14.89 7.08
CA HIS A 219 8.65 -13.84 7.91
C HIS A 219 9.74 -12.87 8.38
N ASN A 220 9.58 -11.62 8.00
CA ASN A 220 10.56 -10.57 8.27
C ASN A 220 9.87 -9.41 8.99
N LEU A 221 10.62 -8.75 9.87
CA LEU A 221 10.22 -7.54 10.58
C LEU A 221 11.42 -6.60 10.64
N SER A 222 11.26 -5.38 10.15
CA SER A 222 12.34 -4.39 10.17
C SER A 222 11.78 -3.01 10.50
N GLY A 223 12.52 -2.22 11.27
CA GLY A 223 12.04 -0.92 11.70
C GLY A 223 12.84 -0.33 12.84
N TYR A 224 12.14 0.37 13.72
CA TYR A 224 12.69 1.15 14.83
C TYR A 224 12.06 0.74 16.14
N ILE A 225 12.84 0.77 17.20
CA ILE A 225 12.39 0.51 18.56
C ILE A 225 12.82 1.65 19.48
N GLN A 226 11.87 2.20 20.20
CA GLN A 226 12.10 3.20 21.25
C GLN A 226 12.35 2.51 22.58
N CYS A 227 13.46 2.80 23.23
CA CYS A 227 13.82 2.23 24.52
C CYS A 227 13.42 3.12 25.68
N GLN A 228 13.32 2.55 26.87
CA GLN A 228 12.97 3.30 28.09
C GLN A 228 13.98 4.40 28.40
N SER A 229 15.23 4.27 28.00
CA SER A 229 16.25 5.31 28.11
C SER A 229 16.06 6.52 27.18
N GLY A 230 15.05 6.49 26.31
CA GLY A 230 14.83 7.49 25.26
C GLY A 230 15.64 7.26 23.98
N LYS A 231 16.48 6.23 23.93
CA LYS A 231 17.22 5.87 22.71
C LYS A 231 16.31 5.17 21.71
N THR A 232 16.60 5.36 20.43
CA THR A 232 15.95 4.62 19.33
C THR A 232 16.98 3.76 18.63
N PHE A 233 16.74 2.45 18.57
CA PHE A 233 17.53 1.52 17.77
C PHE A 233 16.81 1.16 16.47
N ILE A 234 17.61 0.79 15.46
CA ILE A 234 17.13 0.26 14.18
C ILE A 234 17.38 -1.25 14.19
N PHE A 235 16.42 -2.02 13.74
CA PHE A 235 16.54 -3.47 13.71
C PHE A 235 16.01 -4.07 12.40
N SER A 236 16.48 -5.28 12.08
CA SER A 236 15.98 -6.10 10.99
C SER A 236 16.08 -7.57 11.37
N PHE A 237 14.95 -8.22 11.48
CA PHE A 237 14.83 -9.67 11.65
C PHE A 237 14.40 -10.31 10.33
N MET A 238 15.11 -11.32 9.89
CA MET A 238 14.80 -12.07 8.69
C MET A 238 14.81 -13.57 8.97
N HIS A 239 13.63 -14.17 8.96
CA HIS A 239 13.44 -15.61 9.08
C HIS A 239 12.98 -16.17 7.74
N ASN A 240 13.83 -16.95 7.11
CA ASN A 240 13.61 -17.47 5.77
C ASN A 240 13.71 -19.00 5.77
N HIS A 241 12.98 -19.64 4.85
CA HIS A 241 13.03 -21.08 4.60
C HIS A 241 12.67 -21.96 5.81
N PHE A 242 11.80 -21.47 6.70
CA PHE A 242 11.30 -22.27 7.80
C PHE A 242 10.08 -23.10 7.38
N MET A 243 9.82 -24.18 8.13
CA MET A 243 8.63 -25.00 7.99
C MET A 243 7.59 -24.60 9.05
N GLY A 244 6.32 -24.66 8.68
CA GLY A 244 5.21 -24.42 9.59
C GLY A 244 4.82 -22.94 9.73
N SER A 245 4.28 -22.56 10.89
CA SER A 245 3.73 -21.23 11.15
C SER A 245 4.79 -20.18 11.51
N ALA A 246 4.59 -18.95 11.03
CA ALA A 246 5.39 -17.79 11.43
C ALA A 246 5.19 -17.37 12.90
N SER A 247 4.14 -17.86 13.58
CA SER A 247 3.76 -17.42 14.93
C SER A 247 4.87 -17.60 15.96
N LYS A 248 5.65 -18.69 15.86
CA LYS A 248 6.81 -18.92 16.75
C LYS A 248 7.82 -17.79 16.62
N TYR A 249 8.18 -17.43 15.41
CA TYR A 249 9.16 -16.37 15.14
C TYR A 249 8.63 -15.00 15.56
N GLN A 250 7.33 -14.75 15.37
CA GLN A 250 6.69 -13.51 15.85
C GLN A 250 6.80 -13.37 17.36
N MET A 251 6.57 -14.45 18.13
CA MET A 251 6.72 -14.46 19.57
C MET A 251 8.18 -14.22 20.01
N GLU A 252 9.13 -14.88 19.38
CA GLU A 252 10.56 -14.71 19.67
C GLU A 252 11.02 -13.27 19.38
N MET A 253 10.64 -12.69 18.23
CA MET A 253 10.93 -11.29 17.90
C MET A 253 10.30 -10.34 18.92
N SER A 254 9.03 -10.59 19.32
CA SER A 254 8.32 -9.76 20.30
C SER A 254 9.03 -9.77 21.67
N SER A 255 9.44 -10.95 22.14
CA SER A 255 10.16 -11.10 23.41
C SER A 255 11.53 -10.40 23.37
N MET A 256 12.25 -10.51 22.26
CA MET A 256 13.54 -9.85 22.10
C MET A 256 13.40 -8.32 22.05
N LEU A 257 12.41 -7.81 21.32
CA LEU A 257 12.14 -6.36 21.25
C LEU A 257 11.69 -5.82 22.61
N GLU A 258 10.86 -6.57 23.36
CA GLU A 258 10.48 -6.18 24.71
C GLU A 258 11.68 -6.12 25.65
N TRP A 259 12.57 -7.10 25.56
CA TRP A 259 13.81 -7.11 26.35
C TRP A 259 14.69 -5.90 26.00
N ILE A 260 14.92 -5.61 24.70
CA ILE A 260 15.70 -4.43 24.27
C ILE A 260 15.06 -3.14 24.81
N HIS A 261 13.73 -2.98 24.66
CA HIS A 261 13.02 -1.80 25.13
C HIS A 261 13.26 -1.52 26.63
N LYS A 262 13.28 -2.59 27.45
CA LYS A 262 13.40 -2.48 28.92
C LYS A 262 14.84 -2.27 29.41
N HIS A 263 15.84 -2.74 28.67
CA HIS A 263 17.22 -2.76 29.15
C HIS A 263 18.11 -1.68 28.54
N TYR A 264 17.66 -1.02 27.53
CA TYR A 264 18.34 0.10 26.87
C TYR A 264 17.47 1.34 26.88
#